data_13c622cd3d0ea2ef61c9442d8b9c4d5d
#
_entry.id   13c622cd3d0ea2ef61c9442d8b9c4d5d
#
_cell.length_a   1.000
_cell.length_b   1.000
_cell.length_c   1.000
_cell.angle_alpha   90.00
_cell.angle_beta   90.00
_cell.angle_gamma   90.00
#
_symmetry.space_group_name_H-M   'P 1'
#
loop_
_entity.id
_entity.type
_entity.pdbx_description
1 polymer ?
#
loop_
_entity_poly.entity_id
_entity_poly.type
_entity_poly.pdbx_seq_one_letter_code
_entity_poly.pdbx_strand_id
1 'polypeptide(L)'
;MAELIPFVSKAFWDAAANMAEFVRVCREKLTVLGADLDFDASGWDVTDHYERRGQHHRLILNFVEHSARAGALGPPMPEPFAMQAKAYVRYQAGLRSRRTPPQYQVLALRALLAAFKDRGVEPSLCLLDSHILDRAVELASQRKPGNFAATIGTALALLSKFLREKNLAPYAPIEWRHGLQWQHRVAQTTKAANERREARLPSADALRALPEAFRVAKEPRDVIATSLVALLSCAPSRINEALSLRSDCEIQPMAQNEEGYLLRWAGSKGYPDFAKAIPAVMADVAAEAIARLKQYTSEARAVAAWYEQHPSEVYLVGECNELRGQNLNVKEIATIIGFNEEQSARHWIKLNKLTPVGSFLSSR
;
A
#
# COMPACT_ATOMS: atom_id res chain seq x y z
N MET A 1 -17.55 12.58 5.68
CA MET A 1 -16.55 11.95 6.58
C MET A 1 -16.98 10.52 6.88
N ALA A 2 -16.07 9.55 6.82
CA ALA A 2 -16.37 8.17 7.21
C ALA A 2 -16.62 8.13 8.72
N GLU A 3 -17.74 7.62 9.15
CA GLU A 3 -18.15 7.60 10.54
C GLU A 3 -18.00 6.19 11.12
N LEU A 4 -17.33 6.08 12.25
CA LEU A 4 -17.27 4.87 13.05
C LEU A 4 -18.37 4.94 14.11
N ILE A 5 -19.31 3.99 14.03
CA ILE A 5 -20.35 3.81 15.07
C ILE A 5 -19.80 2.81 16.09
N PRO A 6 -19.60 3.19 17.37
CA PRO A 6 -19.13 2.27 18.39
C PRO A 6 -20.10 1.09 18.58
N PHE A 7 -19.58 -0.12 18.45
CA PHE A 7 -20.35 -1.31 18.75
C PHE A 7 -20.41 -1.55 20.26
N VAL A 8 -21.61 -1.69 20.78
CA VAL A 8 -21.89 -2.06 22.19
C VAL A 8 -22.63 -3.38 22.20
N SER A 9 -22.00 -4.44 22.76
CA SER A 9 -22.61 -5.74 22.91
C SER A 9 -23.70 -5.70 23.99
N LYS A 10 -24.73 -6.54 23.83
CA LYS A 10 -25.79 -6.69 24.83
C LYS A 10 -25.43 -7.83 25.77
N ALA A 11 -25.34 -7.55 27.07
CA ALA A 11 -24.90 -8.52 28.07
C ALA A 11 -25.82 -9.74 28.19
N PHE A 12 -27.11 -9.59 27.87
CA PHE A 12 -28.08 -10.66 27.89
C PHE A 12 -28.17 -11.50 26.61
N TRP A 13 -27.44 -11.12 25.58
CA TRP A 13 -27.31 -11.88 24.35
C TRP A 13 -26.15 -12.87 24.46
N ASP A 14 -26.31 -14.04 23.84
CA ASP A 14 -25.19 -14.93 23.65
C ASP A 14 -24.15 -14.34 22.62
N ALA A 15 -23.00 -14.97 22.55
CA ALA A 15 -21.94 -14.50 21.68
C ALA A 15 -22.33 -14.57 20.20
N ALA A 16 -23.13 -15.55 19.79
CA ALA A 16 -23.57 -15.69 18.40
C ALA A 16 -24.54 -14.55 18.02
N ALA A 17 -25.49 -14.22 18.89
CA ALA A 17 -26.39 -13.09 18.68
C ALA A 17 -25.65 -11.74 18.65
N ASN A 18 -24.68 -11.53 19.55
CA ASN A 18 -23.84 -10.35 19.53
C ASN A 18 -22.98 -10.28 18.25
N MET A 19 -22.45 -11.40 17.79
CA MET A 19 -21.67 -11.47 16.55
C MET A 19 -22.54 -11.15 15.33
N ALA A 20 -23.75 -11.69 15.25
CA ALA A 20 -24.69 -11.41 14.18
C ALA A 20 -25.01 -9.90 14.11
N GLU A 21 -25.28 -9.28 15.25
CA GLU A 21 -25.52 -7.83 15.34
C GLU A 21 -24.26 -7.02 15.00
N PHE A 22 -23.09 -7.46 15.44
CA PHE A 22 -21.82 -6.81 15.07
C PHE A 22 -21.60 -6.82 13.55
N VAL A 23 -21.82 -7.97 12.91
CA VAL A 23 -21.72 -8.11 11.45
C VAL A 23 -22.73 -7.17 10.78
N ARG A 24 -23.99 -7.14 11.25
CA ARG A 24 -25.04 -6.28 10.70
C ARG A 24 -24.65 -4.80 10.81
N VAL A 25 -24.21 -4.34 11.97
CA VAL A 25 -23.75 -2.94 12.17
C VAL A 25 -22.58 -2.59 11.23
N CYS A 26 -21.58 -3.47 11.14
CA CYS A 26 -20.43 -3.26 10.29
C CYS A 26 -20.79 -3.24 8.79
N ARG A 27 -21.77 -4.05 8.37
CA ARG A 27 -22.24 -4.13 7.00
C ARG A 27 -23.09 -2.93 6.60
N GLU A 28 -24.08 -2.59 7.42
CA GLU A 28 -25.17 -1.68 7.04
C GLU A 28 -24.94 -0.23 7.49
N LYS A 29 -24.25 -0.03 8.62
CA LYS A 29 -24.16 1.30 9.24
C LYS A 29 -22.80 1.97 9.11
N LEU A 30 -21.70 1.19 8.99
CA LEU A 30 -20.37 1.80 8.85
C LEU A 30 -20.14 2.30 7.42
N THR A 31 -19.60 3.50 7.32
CA THR A 31 -19.13 4.09 6.05
C THR A 31 -17.60 4.04 5.89
N VAL A 32 -16.94 3.43 6.86
CA VAL A 32 -15.48 3.21 6.83
C VAL A 32 -15.12 2.36 5.62
N LEU A 33 -14.04 2.67 4.92
CA LEU A 33 -13.57 2.08 3.66
C LEU A 33 -14.44 2.37 2.42
N GLY A 34 -15.42 3.25 2.54
CA GLY A 34 -16.35 3.64 1.47
C GLY A 34 -17.80 3.38 1.86
N ALA A 35 -18.69 4.33 1.55
CA ALA A 35 -20.13 4.18 1.76
C ALA A 35 -20.74 3.18 0.77
N ASP A 36 -20.13 3.07 -0.40
CA ASP A 36 -20.49 2.21 -1.54
C ASP A 36 -19.73 0.87 -1.55
N LEU A 37 -19.01 0.56 -0.45
CA LEU A 37 -18.24 -0.68 -0.36
C LEU A 37 -19.14 -1.91 -0.50
N ASP A 38 -18.91 -2.71 -1.56
CA ASP A 38 -19.53 -4.03 -1.67
C ASP A 38 -18.98 -4.96 -0.59
N PHE A 39 -19.75 -5.08 0.52
CA PHE A 39 -19.36 -5.86 1.67
C PHE A 39 -19.25 -7.36 1.35
N ASP A 40 -20.02 -7.86 0.38
CA ASP A 40 -20.06 -9.28 0.00
C ASP A 40 -18.91 -9.67 -0.92
N ALA A 41 -18.28 -8.72 -1.59
CA ALA A 41 -17.12 -9.00 -2.44
C ALA A 41 -15.98 -9.68 -1.66
N SER A 42 -15.32 -10.66 -2.28
CA SER A 42 -14.16 -11.36 -1.70
C SER A 42 -12.88 -10.52 -1.69
N GLY A 43 -12.86 -9.39 -2.39
CA GLY A 43 -11.76 -8.43 -2.43
C GLY A 43 -12.26 -6.99 -2.35
N TRP A 44 -11.70 -6.21 -1.42
CA TRP A 44 -12.00 -4.79 -1.26
C TRP A 44 -10.85 -3.94 -1.77
N ASP A 45 -11.08 -3.12 -2.75
CA ASP A 45 -10.14 -2.08 -3.13
C ASP A 45 -10.30 -0.89 -2.19
N VAL A 46 -9.31 -0.68 -1.37
CA VAL A 46 -9.30 0.39 -0.36
C VAL A 46 -8.18 1.39 -0.61
N THR A 47 -7.70 1.46 -1.84
CA THR A 47 -6.57 2.31 -2.24
C THR A 47 -6.78 3.75 -1.83
N ASP A 48 -7.94 4.32 -2.14
CA ASP A 48 -8.26 5.74 -1.91
C ASP A 48 -8.54 6.06 -0.44
N HIS A 49 -8.80 5.03 0.37
CA HIS A 49 -9.02 5.22 1.80
C HIS A 49 -7.73 5.49 2.57
N TYR A 50 -6.59 5.01 2.09
CA TYR A 50 -5.31 5.10 2.79
C TYR A 50 -4.36 6.10 2.16
N GLU A 51 -3.75 6.95 3.00
CA GLU A 51 -2.71 7.88 2.59
C GLU A 51 -1.41 7.11 2.28
N ARG A 52 -1.08 6.97 1.00
CA ARG A 52 0.07 6.18 0.52
C ARG A 52 0.97 7.03 -0.37
N ARG A 53 1.78 7.89 0.22
CA ARG A 53 2.73 8.72 -0.53
C ARG A 53 3.76 7.85 -1.29
N GLY A 54 3.89 8.08 -2.58
CA GLY A 54 4.87 7.40 -3.45
C GLY A 54 4.61 5.91 -3.68
N GLN A 55 3.40 5.41 -3.44
CA GLN A 55 3.00 4.04 -3.73
C GLN A 55 1.82 4.04 -4.70
N HIS A 56 2.04 3.57 -5.91
CA HIS A 56 1.05 3.55 -6.98
C HIS A 56 0.34 2.19 -7.13
N HIS A 57 0.64 1.21 -6.26
CA HIS A 57 -0.02 -0.09 -6.32
C HIS A 57 -1.38 -0.03 -5.64
N ARG A 58 -2.37 -0.67 -6.25
CA ARG A 58 -3.69 -0.85 -5.62
C ARG A 58 -3.55 -1.58 -4.28
N LEU A 59 -4.31 -1.13 -3.29
CA LEU A 59 -4.40 -1.77 -1.99
C LEU A 59 -5.70 -2.57 -1.92
N ILE A 60 -5.60 -3.87 -2.15
CA ILE A 60 -6.74 -4.77 -2.14
C ILE A 60 -6.67 -5.66 -0.90
N LEU A 61 -7.72 -5.64 -0.09
CA LEU A 61 -7.91 -6.55 1.04
C LEU A 61 -8.67 -7.78 0.54
N ASN A 62 -7.99 -8.90 0.39
CA ASN A 62 -8.58 -10.12 -0.16
C ASN A 62 -8.99 -11.09 0.95
N PHE A 63 -10.29 -11.38 1.07
CA PHE A 63 -10.88 -12.35 2.00
C PHE A 63 -10.97 -13.73 1.35
N VAL A 64 -9.80 -14.26 1.01
CA VAL A 64 -9.62 -15.57 0.38
C VAL A 64 -8.81 -16.48 1.30
N GLU A 65 -8.98 -17.80 1.19
CA GLU A 65 -8.30 -18.78 2.04
C GLU A 65 -6.78 -18.71 1.90
N HIS A 66 -6.31 -18.56 0.68
CA HIS A 66 -4.89 -18.40 0.36
C HIS A 66 -4.72 -17.49 -0.85
N SER A 67 -3.60 -16.79 -0.93
CA SER A 67 -3.28 -15.99 -2.10
C SER A 67 -2.90 -16.92 -3.24
N ALA A 68 -3.60 -16.81 -4.36
CA ALA A 68 -3.19 -17.49 -5.59
C ALA A 68 -1.99 -16.79 -6.23
N ARG A 69 -1.24 -17.49 -7.07
CA ARG A 69 -0.15 -16.90 -7.85
C ARG A 69 -0.72 -16.09 -9.01
N ALA A 70 0.01 -15.04 -9.40
CA ALA A 70 -0.21 -14.31 -10.67
C ALA A 70 -1.64 -13.79 -10.91
N GLY A 71 -2.18 -12.99 -9.95
CA GLY A 71 -3.41 -12.22 -10.18
C GLY A 71 -4.73 -12.98 -10.08
N ALA A 72 -4.72 -14.31 -9.90
CA ALA A 72 -5.92 -15.06 -9.59
C ALA A 72 -6.27 -14.93 -8.09
N LEU A 73 -7.53 -14.70 -7.78
CA LEU A 73 -8.03 -14.81 -6.42
C LEU A 73 -8.18 -16.29 -6.05
N GLY A 74 -7.67 -16.68 -4.87
CA GLY A 74 -7.97 -18.00 -4.29
C GLY A 74 -9.44 -18.15 -3.95
N PRO A 75 -9.88 -19.34 -3.49
CA PRO A 75 -11.24 -19.55 -3.06
C PRO A 75 -11.59 -18.58 -1.91
N PRO A 76 -12.82 -18.03 -1.87
CA PRO A 76 -13.25 -17.15 -0.80
C PRO A 76 -13.22 -17.88 0.55
N MET A 77 -13.04 -17.14 1.62
CA MET A 77 -13.20 -17.68 2.98
C MET A 77 -14.62 -18.21 3.14
N PRO A 78 -14.82 -19.36 3.84
CA PRO A 78 -16.15 -19.92 4.05
C PRO A 78 -17.01 -19.06 5.00
N GLU A 79 -18.32 -19.12 4.83
CA GLU A 79 -19.26 -18.55 5.80
C GLU A 79 -19.42 -19.48 7.02
N PRO A 80 -19.68 -18.96 8.23
CA PRO A 80 -19.88 -17.54 8.57
C PRO A 80 -18.58 -16.77 8.80
N PHE A 81 -17.43 -17.42 8.73
CA PHE A 81 -16.13 -16.83 9.04
C PHE A 81 -15.81 -15.60 8.16
N ALA A 82 -16.17 -15.64 6.88
CA ALA A 82 -15.91 -14.54 5.93
C ALA A 82 -16.60 -13.24 6.38
N MET A 83 -17.88 -13.29 6.72
CA MET A 83 -18.62 -12.10 7.19
C MET A 83 -18.07 -11.56 8.51
N GLN A 84 -17.72 -12.44 9.44
CA GLN A 84 -17.13 -12.07 10.73
C GLN A 84 -15.75 -11.41 10.54
N ALA A 85 -14.92 -11.96 9.64
CA ALA A 85 -13.61 -11.43 9.30
C ALA A 85 -13.70 -10.04 8.66
N LYS A 86 -14.62 -9.86 7.71
CA LYS A 86 -14.90 -8.60 7.04
C LYS A 86 -15.40 -7.54 8.03
N ALA A 87 -16.32 -7.90 8.90
CA ALA A 87 -16.83 -7.01 9.94
C ALA A 87 -15.70 -6.53 10.87
N TYR A 88 -14.86 -7.45 11.35
CA TYR A 88 -13.72 -7.11 12.19
C TYR A 88 -12.76 -6.16 11.47
N VAL A 89 -12.38 -6.45 10.23
CA VAL A 89 -11.45 -5.62 9.46
C VAL A 89 -12.00 -4.22 9.21
N ARG A 90 -13.28 -4.10 8.82
CA ARG A 90 -13.95 -2.80 8.61
C ARG A 90 -14.00 -1.97 9.89
N TYR A 91 -14.36 -2.60 11.00
CA TYR A 91 -14.41 -1.95 12.32
C TYR A 91 -13.02 -1.46 12.75
N GLN A 92 -12.00 -2.31 12.65
CA GLN A 92 -10.63 -1.96 13.01
C GLN A 92 -10.04 -0.86 12.10
N ALA A 93 -10.43 -0.81 10.84
CA ALA A 93 -10.03 0.27 9.94
C ALA A 93 -10.53 1.64 10.41
N GLY A 94 -11.71 1.70 11.02
CA GLY A 94 -12.26 2.94 11.60
C GLY A 94 -11.58 3.39 12.89
N LEU A 95 -10.99 2.47 13.65
CA LEU A 95 -10.26 2.78 14.88
C LEU A 95 -8.80 3.21 14.62
N ARG A 96 -8.28 2.99 13.42
CA ARG A 96 -6.87 3.21 13.08
C ARG A 96 -6.66 4.44 12.22
N SER A 97 -5.43 4.94 12.24
CA SER A 97 -5.00 5.97 11.30
C SER A 97 -5.11 5.48 9.86
N ARG A 98 -5.56 6.33 8.96
CA ARG A 98 -5.57 6.11 7.49
C ARG A 98 -4.18 5.83 6.87
N ARG A 99 -3.12 5.84 7.69
CA ARG A 99 -1.75 5.48 7.28
C ARG A 99 -1.37 4.03 7.52
N THR A 100 -2.23 3.26 8.22
CA THR A 100 -1.92 1.89 8.62
C THR A 100 -2.99 0.92 8.11
N PRO A 101 -2.83 0.40 6.88
CA PRO A 101 -3.79 -0.56 6.32
C PRO A 101 -3.87 -1.86 7.13
N PRO A 102 -5.04 -2.51 7.21
CA PRO A 102 -5.27 -3.71 8.01
C PRO A 102 -4.81 -5.02 7.33
N GLN A 103 -3.74 -4.97 6.54
CA GLN A 103 -3.22 -6.13 5.80
C GLN A 103 -2.83 -7.29 6.73
N TYR A 104 -2.20 -6.98 7.86
CA TYR A 104 -1.79 -8.00 8.83
C TYR A 104 -2.97 -8.62 9.55
N GLN A 105 -4.09 -7.91 9.71
CA GLN A 105 -5.34 -8.49 10.23
C GLN A 105 -5.90 -9.52 9.25
N VAL A 106 -5.92 -9.22 7.96
CA VAL A 106 -6.36 -10.18 6.93
C VAL A 106 -5.45 -11.41 6.91
N LEU A 107 -4.13 -11.23 7.04
CA LEU A 107 -3.18 -12.33 7.12
C LEU A 107 -3.35 -13.18 8.39
N ALA A 108 -3.64 -12.55 9.52
CA ALA A 108 -3.93 -13.23 10.78
C ALA A 108 -5.23 -14.05 10.68
N LEU A 109 -6.27 -13.50 10.06
CA LEU A 109 -7.52 -14.21 9.79
C LEU A 109 -7.33 -15.42 8.88
N ARG A 110 -6.45 -15.33 7.86
CA ARG A 110 -6.07 -16.50 7.05
C ARG A 110 -5.35 -17.57 7.87
N ALA A 111 -4.48 -17.18 8.78
CA ALA A 111 -3.80 -18.13 9.67
C ALA A 111 -4.79 -18.81 10.61
N LEU A 112 -5.78 -18.07 11.14
CA LEU A 112 -6.88 -18.65 11.91
C LEU A 112 -7.72 -19.63 11.11
N LEU A 113 -8.13 -19.25 9.91
CA LEU A 113 -8.89 -20.14 9.04
C LEU A 113 -8.16 -21.46 8.79
N ALA A 114 -6.84 -21.37 8.54
CA ALA A 114 -6.02 -22.56 8.37
C ALA A 114 -5.98 -23.41 9.65
N ALA A 115 -5.91 -22.79 10.83
CA ALA A 115 -5.92 -23.49 12.11
C ALA A 115 -7.27 -24.17 12.40
N PHE A 116 -8.39 -23.52 12.12
CA PHE A 116 -9.72 -24.14 12.22
C PHE A 116 -9.83 -25.39 11.35
N LYS A 117 -9.42 -25.28 10.08
CA LYS A 117 -9.44 -26.40 9.13
C LYS A 117 -8.53 -27.54 9.56
N ASP A 118 -7.32 -27.25 10.00
CA ASP A 118 -6.34 -28.24 10.46
C ASP A 118 -6.84 -29.01 11.68
N ARG A 119 -7.63 -28.38 12.55
CA ARG A 119 -8.21 -29.00 13.71
C ARG A 119 -9.59 -29.65 13.47
N GLY A 120 -10.10 -29.57 12.26
CA GLY A 120 -11.42 -30.09 11.90
C GLY A 120 -12.58 -29.38 12.61
N VAL A 121 -12.39 -28.14 13.05
CA VAL A 121 -13.40 -27.28 13.68
C VAL A 121 -14.02 -26.39 12.62
N GLU A 122 -15.35 -26.22 12.65
CA GLU A 122 -16.02 -25.31 11.74
C GLU A 122 -15.54 -23.88 11.95
N PRO A 123 -15.10 -23.19 10.87
CA PRO A 123 -14.53 -21.86 10.99
C PRO A 123 -15.56 -20.83 11.45
N SER A 124 -15.41 -20.33 12.67
CA SER A 124 -16.19 -19.23 13.23
C SER A 124 -15.39 -18.49 14.31
N LEU A 125 -15.36 -17.16 14.25
CA LEU A 125 -14.71 -16.35 15.28
C LEU A 125 -15.37 -16.48 16.66
N CYS A 126 -16.64 -16.90 16.73
CA CYS A 126 -17.31 -17.18 17.98
C CYS A 126 -16.71 -18.39 18.74
N LEU A 127 -16.08 -19.31 18.01
CA LEU A 127 -15.44 -20.53 18.54
C LEU A 127 -13.95 -20.37 18.83
N LEU A 128 -13.44 -19.13 18.77
CA LEU A 128 -12.04 -18.87 19.01
C LEU A 128 -11.65 -19.19 20.46
N ASP A 129 -10.62 -20.02 20.59
CA ASP A 129 -9.98 -20.37 21.86
C ASP A 129 -8.44 -20.25 21.78
N SER A 130 -7.76 -20.57 22.89
CA SER A 130 -6.28 -20.54 22.94
C SER A 130 -5.65 -21.58 22.02
N HIS A 131 -6.23 -22.76 21.86
CA HIS A 131 -5.67 -23.84 21.04
C HIS A 131 -5.69 -23.50 19.54
N ILE A 132 -6.75 -22.83 19.08
CA ILE A 132 -6.83 -22.33 17.70
C ILE A 132 -5.82 -21.21 17.47
N LEU A 133 -5.64 -20.30 18.45
CA LEU A 133 -4.65 -19.24 18.38
C LEU A 133 -3.22 -19.78 18.32
N ASP A 134 -2.88 -20.73 19.18
CA ASP A 134 -1.57 -21.38 19.23
C ASP A 134 -1.26 -22.07 17.89
N ARG A 135 -2.24 -22.82 17.37
CA ARG A 135 -2.08 -23.49 16.08
C ARG A 135 -1.93 -22.51 14.91
N ALA A 136 -2.65 -21.40 14.94
CA ALA A 136 -2.53 -20.37 13.91
C ALA A 136 -1.11 -19.73 13.85
N VAL A 137 -0.51 -19.49 15.03
CA VAL A 137 0.87 -18.97 15.12
C VAL A 137 1.87 -20.02 14.68
N GLU A 138 1.69 -21.29 15.04
CA GLU A 138 2.53 -22.39 14.62
C GLU A 138 2.54 -22.49 13.08
N LEU A 139 1.38 -22.53 12.43
CA LEU A 139 1.26 -22.56 10.97
C LEU A 139 1.88 -21.32 10.30
N ALA A 140 1.70 -20.13 10.91
CA ALA A 140 2.34 -18.91 10.41
C ALA A 140 3.87 -18.99 10.51
N SER A 141 4.40 -19.60 11.59
CA SER A 141 5.84 -19.79 11.81
C SER A 141 6.45 -20.81 10.83
N GLN A 142 5.72 -21.88 10.53
CA GLN A 142 6.13 -22.86 9.52
C GLN A 142 6.19 -22.24 8.13
N ARG A 143 5.23 -21.39 7.79
CA ARG A 143 5.17 -20.71 6.49
C ARG A 143 6.29 -19.65 6.33
N LYS A 144 6.50 -18.81 7.33
CA LYS A 144 7.51 -17.74 7.34
C LYS A 144 7.92 -17.40 8.77
N PRO A 145 9.03 -17.95 9.27
CA PRO A 145 9.49 -17.72 10.63
C PRO A 145 9.96 -16.27 10.87
N GLY A 146 10.19 -15.95 12.13
CA GLY A 146 10.72 -14.65 12.57
C GLY A 146 9.65 -13.57 12.69
N ASN A 147 10.03 -12.33 12.37
CA ASN A 147 9.17 -11.15 12.61
C ASN A 147 7.81 -11.20 11.92
N PHE A 148 7.69 -11.93 10.80
CA PHE A 148 6.38 -12.12 10.16
C PHE A 148 5.42 -12.90 11.06
N ALA A 149 5.84 -14.05 11.59
CA ALA A 149 5.03 -14.85 12.49
C ALA A 149 4.70 -14.08 13.79
N ALA A 150 5.68 -13.34 14.34
CA ALA A 150 5.45 -12.47 15.49
C ALA A 150 4.41 -11.35 15.20
N THR A 151 4.43 -10.77 13.99
CA THR A 151 3.41 -9.79 13.57
C THR A 151 2.02 -10.41 13.50
N ILE A 152 1.91 -11.62 12.94
CA ILE A 152 0.65 -12.38 12.90
C ILE A 152 0.17 -12.68 14.33
N GLY A 153 1.05 -13.18 15.21
CA GLY A 153 0.75 -13.44 16.62
C GLY A 153 0.23 -12.19 17.35
N THR A 154 0.86 -11.04 17.13
CA THR A 154 0.41 -9.76 17.70
C THR A 154 -1.00 -9.38 17.18
N ALA A 155 -1.26 -9.56 15.89
CA ALA A 155 -2.57 -9.28 15.32
C ALA A 155 -3.65 -10.23 15.86
N LEU A 156 -3.31 -11.50 16.09
CA LEU A 156 -4.19 -12.50 16.73
C LEU A 156 -4.48 -12.17 18.20
N ALA A 157 -3.48 -11.72 18.95
CA ALA A 157 -3.69 -11.29 20.34
C ALA A 157 -4.68 -10.12 20.44
N LEU A 158 -4.53 -9.13 19.55
CA LEU A 158 -5.46 -8.00 19.47
C LEU A 158 -6.87 -8.42 19.05
N LEU A 159 -7.00 -9.36 18.13
CA LEU A 159 -8.28 -9.93 17.73
C LEU A 159 -8.95 -10.66 18.90
N SER A 160 -8.22 -11.56 19.57
CA SER A 160 -8.72 -12.32 20.71
C SER A 160 -9.25 -11.40 21.81
N LYS A 161 -8.45 -10.41 22.21
CA LYS A 161 -8.83 -9.40 23.19
C LYS A 161 -10.11 -8.67 22.76
N PHE A 162 -10.16 -8.18 21.51
CA PHE A 162 -11.34 -7.49 20.99
C PHE A 162 -12.61 -8.34 21.03
N LEU A 163 -12.52 -9.58 20.56
CA LEU A 163 -13.67 -10.50 20.55
C LEU A 163 -14.18 -10.79 21.95
N ARG A 164 -13.29 -10.97 22.91
CA ARG A 164 -13.66 -11.21 24.32
C ARG A 164 -14.28 -9.98 24.96
N GLU A 165 -13.65 -8.82 24.83
CA GLU A 165 -14.16 -7.55 25.41
C GLU A 165 -15.52 -7.13 24.83
N LYS A 166 -15.79 -7.51 23.57
CA LYS A 166 -17.07 -7.24 22.91
C LYS A 166 -18.09 -8.38 23.05
N ASN A 167 -17.83 -9.37 23.89
CA ASN A 167 -18.70 -10.53 24.09
C ASN A 167 -19.10 -11.23 22.79
N LEU A 168 -18.13 -11.37 21.86
CA LEU A 168 -18.30 -11.99 20.54
C LEU A 168 -17.76 -13.42 20.50
N ALA A 169 -16.81 -13.78 21.38
CA ALA A 169 -16.21 -15.10 21.50
C ALA A 169 -15.95 -15.42 22.97
N PRO A 170 -16.77 -16.21 23.62
CA PRO A 170 -16.73 -16.44 25.09
C PRO A 170 -15.49 -17.23 25.54
N TYR A 171 -14.88 -17.99 24.64
CA TYR A 171 -13.67 -18.80 24.92
C TYR A 171 -12.39 -18.11 24.53
N ALA A 172 -12.45 -16.96 23.85
CA ALA A 172 -11.26 -16.21 23.45
C ALA A 172 -10.53 -15.65 24.68
N PRO A 173 -9.23 -15.91 24.85
CA PRO A 173 -8.47 -15.40 25.99
C PRO A 173 -8.19 -13.89 25.84
N ILE A 174 -8.27 -13.14 26.95
CA ILE A 174 -7.98 -11.68 26.96
C ILE A 174 -6.47 -11.44 26.90
N GLU A 175 -5.69 -12.21 27.63
CA GLU A 175 -4.24 -12.04 27.81
C GLU A 175 -3.40 -13.11 27.10
N TRP A 176 -3.86 -13.57 25.96
CA TRP A 176 -3.09 -14.54 25.19
C TRP A 176 -1.83 -13.92 24.61
N ARG A 177 -0.72 -14.65 24.69
CA ARG A 177 0.59 -14.25 24.17
C ARG A 177 1.15 -15.34 23.28
N HIS A 178 1.59 -14.98 22.11
CA HIS A 178 2.11 -15.91 21.09
C HIS A 178 3.52 -16.48 21.37
N GLY A 179 4.19 -16.04 22.43
CA GLY A 179 5.51 -16.55 22.84
C GLY A 179 6.70 -16.27 21.88
N LEU A 180 6.45 -15.79 20.69
CA LEU A 180 7.50 -15.48 19.71
C LEU A 180 8.20 -14.17 20.06
N GLN A 181 9.54 -14.21 20.09
CA GLN A 181 10.33 -13.00 20.28
C GLN A 181 10.48 -12.26 18.96
N TRP A 182 10.32 -10.94 19.00
CA TRP A 182 10.72 -10.07 17.92
C TRP A 182 12.23 -10.20 17.72
N GLN A 183 12.60 -10.64 16.53
CA GLN A 183 13.99 -10.51 16.12
C GLN A 183 14.24 -9.04 15.79
N HIS A 184 14.65 -8.29 16.82
CA HIS A 184 15.17 -6.96 16.56
C HIS A 184 16.32 -7.15 15.57
N ARG A 185 16.26 -6.43 14.46
CA ARG A 185 17.46 -6.16 13.69
C ARG A 185 18.32 -5.22 14.55
N VAL A 186 18.87 -5.74 15.64
CA VAL A 186 19.99 -5.10 16.30
C VAL A 186 20.99 -4.87 15.20
N ALA A 187 21.54 -3.66 15.12
CA ALA A 187 22.64 -3.39 14.22
C ALA A 187 23.64 -4.53 14.42
N GLN A 188 23.61 -5.51 13.52
CA GLN A 188 24.43 -6.68 13.65
C GLN A 188 25.86 -6.18 13.41
N THR A 189 26.60 -6.02 14.49
CA THR A 189 28.00 -5.57 14.51
C THR A 189 28.98 -6.73 14.39
N THR A 190 28.45 -7.95 14.22
CA THR A 190 29.28 -9.12 13.99
C THR A 190 30.01 -9.03 12.65
N LYS A 191 31.20 -9.67 12.58
CA LYS A 191 32.00 -9.74 11.35
C LYS A 191 31.17 -10.22 10.15
N ALA A 192 30.39 -11.30 10.30
CA ALA A 192 29.53 -11.84 9.26
C ALA A 192 28.41 -10.87 8.83
N ALA A 193 27.94 -10.02 9.72
CA ALA A 193 26.95 -9.00 9.39
C ALA A 193 27.57 -7.82 8.62
N ASN A 194 28.79 -7.45 8.97
CA ASN A 194 29.53 -6.44 8.23
C ASN A 194 29.89 -6.92 6.83
N GLU A 195 30.37 -8.15 6.68
CA GLU A 195 30.65 -8.76 5.38
C GLU A 195 29.39 -8.79 4.48
N ARG A 196 28.22 -9.17 5.03
CA ARG A 196 26.95 -9.12 4.29
C ARG A 196 26.52 -7.69 3.93
N ARG A 197 26.88 -6.69 4.73
CA ARG A 197 26.62 -5.29 4.45
C ARG A 197 27.53 -4.82 3.34
N GLU A 198 28.81 -5.08 3.45
CA GLU A 198 29.83 -4.74 2.46
C GLU A 198 29.53 -5.35 1.09
N ALA A 199 29.12 -6.63 1.06
CA ALA A 199 28.71 -7.29 -0.18
C ALA A 199 27.46 -6.67 -0.86
N ARG A 200 26.72 -5.82 -0.16
CA ARG A 200 25.56 -5.09 -0.72
C ARG A 200 25.86 -3.64 -1.09
N LEU A 201 27.01 -3.13 -0.68
CA LEU A 201 27.40 -1.80 -1.07
C LEU A 201 27.87 -1.79 -2.53
N PRO A 202 27.62 -0.70 -3.27
CA PRO A 202 28.24 -0.50 -4.56
C PRO A 202 29.77 -0.57 -4.43
N SER A 203 30.43 -1.08 -5.46
CA SER A 203 31.89 -1.04 -5.51
C SER A 203 32.42 0.40 -5.49
N ALA A 204 33.65 0.58 -5.04
CA ALA A 204 34.30 1.91 -5.07
C ALA A 204 34.31 2.51 -6.48
N ASP A 205 34.49 1.67 -7.50
CA ASP A 205 34.49 2.12 -8.90
C ASP A 205 33.09 2.54 -9.35
N ALA A 206 32.04 1.82 -8.95
CA ALA A 206 30.68 2.23 -9.21
C ALA A 206 30.34 3.59 -8.57
N LEU A 207 30.81 3.83 -7.33
CA LEU A 207 30.63 5.12 -6.66
C LEU A 207 31.41 6.24 -7.35
N ARG A 208 32.63 5.98 -7.81
CA ARG A 208 33.44 6.97 -8.58
C ARG A 208 32.82 7.29 -9.94
N ALA A 209 32.11 6.35 -10.56
CA ALA A 209 31.44 6.55 -11.83
C ALA A 209 30.16 7.41 -11.74
N LEU A 210 29.55 7.57 -10.55
CA LEU A 210 28.27 8.31 -10.39
C LEU A 210 28.36 9.78 -10.87
N PRO A 211 29.38 10.58 -10.52
CA PRO A 211 29.48 11.95 -11.01
C PRO A 211 29.59 12.03 -12.55
N GLU A 212 30.34 11.11 -13.15
CA GLU A 212 30.47 11.07 -14.61
C GLU A 212 29.16 10.62 -15.26
N ALA A 213 28.48 9.60 -14.72
CA ALA A 213 27.17 9.19 -15.20
C ALA A 213 26.14 10.34 -15.13
N PHE A 214 26.15 11.14 -14.05
CA PHE A 214 25.31 12.33 -13.92
C PHE A 214 25.66 13.38 -15.00
N ARG A 215 26.95 13.60 -15.26
CA ARG A 215 27.42 14.59 -16.24
C ARG A 215 27.07 14.22 -17.68
N VAL A 216 27.20 12.93 -18.06
CA VAL A 216 27.05 12.47 -19.45
C VAL A 216 25.65 12.01 -19.82
N ALA A 217 24.76 11.82 -18.84
CA ALA A 217 23.38 11.37 -19.08
C ALA A 217 22.64 12.34 -20.03
N LYS A 218 22.02 11.80 -21.08
CA LYS A 218 21.25 12.55 -22.08
C LYS A 218 19.85 12.03 -22.25
N GLU A 219 19.67 10.70 -22.13
CA GLU A 219 18.37 10.09 -22.24
C GLU A 219 17.49 10.46 -21.03
N PRO A 220 16.21 10.80 -21.23
CA PRO A 220 15.33 11.27 -20.15
C PRO A 220 15.32 10.38 -18.91
N ARG A 221 15.29 9.05 -19.11
CA ARG A 221 15.31 8.07 -18.04
C ARG A 221 16.61 8.14 -17.23
N ASP A 222 17.73 8.25 -17.91
CA ASP A 222 19.05 8.26 -17.27
C ASP A 222 19.30 9.60 -16.57
N VAL A 223 18.85 10.72 -17.15
CA VAL A 223 18.91 12.05 -16.53
C VAL A 223 18.09 12.05 -15.23
N ILE A 224 16.86 11.54 -15.24
CA ILE A 224 16.01 11.46 -14.05
C ILE A 224 16.68 10.56 -12.99
N ALA A 225 17.16 9.38 -13.38
CA ALA A 225 17.75 8.43 -12.45
C ALA A 225 19.03 8.99 -11.80
N THR A 226 19.94 9.54 -12.59
CA THR A 226 21.21 10.10 -12.10
C THR A 226 20.99 11.36 -11.26
N SER A 227 20.02 12.21 -11.61
CA SER A 227 19.66 13.38 -10.81
C SER A 227 19.09 12.99 -9.45
N LEU A 228 18.23 11.95 -9.37
CA LEU A 228 17.74 11.43 -8.10
C LEU A 228 18.87 10.85 -7.24
N VAL A 229 19.81 10.11 -7.86
CA VAL A 229 21.00 9.59 -7.15
C VAL A 229 21.87 10.71 -6.64
N ALA A 230 22.10 11.77 -7.43
CA ALA A 230 22.83 12.94 -7.00
C ALA A 230 22.18 13.61 -5.78
N LEU A 231 20.87 13.84 -5.78
CA LEU A 231 20.13 14.39 -4.63
C LEU A 231 20.24 13.51 -3.39
N LEU A 232 20.11 12.19 -3.53
CA LEU A 232 20.25 11.25 -2.42
C LEU A 232 21.68 11.21 -1.86
N SER A 233 22.68 11.52 -2.68
CA SER A 233 24.08 11.63 -2.25
C SER A 233 24.33 12.96 -1.52
N CYS A 234 23.69 14.06 -1.96
CA CYS A 234 23.79 15.38 -1.31
C CYS A 234 23.07 15.41 0.04
N ALA A 235 21.90 14.78 0.12
CA ALA A 235 21.06 14.76 1.33
C ALA A 235 20.45 13.36 1.51
N PRO A 236 21.10 12.48 2.29
CA PRO A 236 20.60 11.12 2.51
C PRO A 236 19.14 11.10 2.95
N SER A 237 18.31 10.45 2.16
CA SER A 237 16.86 10.41 2.30
C SER A 237 16.32 9.05 1.86
N ARG A 238 15.05 8.79 2.11
CA ARG A 238 14.39 7.63 1.52
C ARG A 238 14.08 7.91 0.05
N ILE A 239 14.17 6.87 -0.79
CA ILE A 239 13.86 7.03 -2.24
C ILE A 239 12.46 7.63 -2.46
N ASN A 240 11.46 7.25 -1.66
CA ASN A 240 10.11 7.79 -1.78
C ASN A 240 10.03 9.29 -1.41
N GLU A 241 10.89 9.77 -0.53
CA GLU A 241 11.00 11.20 -0.20
C GLU A 241 11.57 11.98 -1.39
N ALA A 242 12.60 11.44 -2.05
CA ALA A 242 13.18 12.03 -3.25
C ALA A 242 12.19 12.02 -4.44
N LEU A 243 11.47 10.90 -4.66
CA LEU A 243 10.45 10.80 -5.71
C LEU A 243 9.21 11.67 -5.48
N SER A 244 9.00 12.14 -4.24
CA SER A 244 7.89 13.01 -3.86
C SER A 244 8.31 14.47 -3.73
N LEU A 245 9.51 14.84 -4.17
CA LEU A 245 9.95 16.24 -4.19
C LEU A 245 9.02 17.07 -5.08
N ARG A 246 8.60 18.21 -4.55
CA ARG A 246 7.78 19.15 -5.28
C ARG A 246 8.64 20.03 -6.19
N SER A 247 8.05 20.61 -7.22
CA SER A 247 8.74 21.53 -8.11
C SER A 247 9.20 22.84 -7.42
N ASP A 248 8.55 23.19 -6.30
CA ASP A 248 8.84 24.34 -5.43
C ASP A 248 9.65 23.93 -4.18
N CYS A 249 10.41 22.84 -4.25
CA CYS A 249 11.14 22.30 -3.08
C CYS A 249 12.31 23.17 -2.63
N GLU A 250 12.82 24.05 -3.45
CA GLU A 250 13.93 24.96 -3.12
C GLU A 250 13.43 26.06 -2.18
N ILE A 251 14.10 26.20 -1.04
CA ILE A 251 13.79 27.21 -0.03
C ILE A 251 14.82 28.32 -0.16
N GLN A 252 14.35 29.53 -0.44
CA GLN A 252 15.23 30.70 -0.43
C GLN A 252 15.53 31.11 1.03
N PRO A 253 16.77 31.39 1.40
CA PRO A 253 17.12 31.87 2.73
C PRO A 253 16.42 33.21 3.00
N MET A 254 15.81 33.34 4.19
CA MET A 254 15.08 34.55 4.60
C MET A 254 15.99 35.74 4.96
N ALA A 255 17.28 35.52 5.22
CA ALA A 255 18.23 36.54 5.57
C ALA A 255 19.40 36.58 4.60
N GLN A 256 19.87 37.80 4.28
CA GLN A 256 21.00 38.03 3.35
C GLN A 256 22.34 37.43 3.83
N ASN A 257 22.42 36.89 5.03
CA ASN A 257 23.63 36.34 5.65
C ASN A 257 23.57 34.81 5.87
N GLU A 258 22.50 34.11 5.46
CA GLU A 258 22.45 32.66 5.54
C GLU A 258 22.90 32.04 4.22
N GLU A 259 24.19 31.73 4.13
CA GLU A 259 24.76 30.92 3.06
C GLU A 259 24.31 29.46 3.26
N GLY A 260 23.32 29.02 2.48
CA GLY A 260 22.92 27.63 2.50
C GLY A 260 21.88 27.29 1.44
N TYR A 261 22.07 26.18 0.77
CA TYR A 261 21.09 25.60 -0.14
C TYR A 261 20.18 24.66 0.63
N LEU A 262 18.90 25.01 0.71
CA LEU A 262 17.90 24.28 1.48
C LEU A 262 16.86 23.66 0.55
N LEU A 263 16.51 22.42 0.80
CA LEU A 263 15.42 21.72 0.11
C LEU A 263 14.32 21.31 1.08
N ARG A 264 13.06 21.55 0.70
CA ARG A 264 11.87 21.03 1.38
C ARG A 264 11.58 19.62 0.91
N TRP A 265 11.66 18.67 1.81
CA TRP A 265 11.39 17.27 1.57
C TRP A 265 9.99 16.90 2.05
N ALA A 266 9.28 16.12 1.22
CA ALA A 266 8.01 15.55 1.63
C ALA A 266 8.24 14.48 2.72
N GLY A 267 7.63 14.68 3.88
CA GLY A 267 7.72 13.72 4.97
C GLY A 267 7.09 12.38 4.60
N SER A 268 7.70 11.29 5.03
CA SER A 268 7.19 9.93 4.84
C SER A 268 6.85 9.27 6.18
N LYS A 269 6.08 8.16 6.15
CA LYS A 269 5.70 7.38 7.34
C LYS A 269 5.06 8.20 8.48
N GLY A 270 4.33 9.26 8.14
CA GLY A 270 3.61 10.07 9.12
C GLY A 270 4.35 11.28 9.65
N TYR A 271 5.56 11.53 9.20
CA TYR A 271 6.28 12.75 9.51
C TYR A 271 5.79 13.91 8.63
N PRO A 272 5.75 15.16 9.16
CA PRO A 272 5.48 16.35 8.36
C PRO A 272 6.60 16.60 7.35
N ASP A 273 6.33 17.50 6.39
CA ASP A 273 7.37 17.99 5.48
C ASP A 273 8.44 18.74 6.30
N PHE A 274 9.69 18.60 5.90
CA PHE A 274 10.82 19.15 6.62
C PHE A 274 11.88 19.72 5.66
N ALA A 275 12.62 20.71 6.13
CA ALA A 275 13.74 21.29 5.41
C ALA A 275 15.04 20.52 5.71
N LYS A 276 15.87 20.34 4.70
CA LYS A 276 17.25 19.84 4.83
C LYS A 276 18.22 20.83 4.20
N ALA A 277 19.26 21.13 4.95
CA ALA A 277 20.41 21.84 4.41
C ALA A 277 21.26 20.90 3.54
N ILE A 278 21.67 21.37 2.39
CA ILE A 278 22.61 20.71 1.51
C ILE A 278 24.01 21.26 1.82
N PRO A 279 25.02 20.42 2.02
CA PRO A 279 26.39 20.90 2.22
C PRO A 279 26.82 21.85 1.09
N ALA A 280 27.52 22.94 1.44
CA ALA A 280 27.91 23.97 0.46
C ALA A 280 28.65 23.37 -0.75
N VAL A 281 29.54 22.41 -0.51
CA VAL A 281 30.31 21.73 -1.58
C VAL A 281 29.43 20.93 -2.58
N MET A 282 28.18 20.63 -2.21
CA MET A 282 27.21 19.87 -3.02
C MET A 282 26.05 20.73 -3.52
N ALA A 283 26.02 22.03 -3.17
CA ALA A 283 24.92 22.92 -3.50
C ALA A 283 24.67 23.02 -5.01
N ASP A 284 25.74 23.20 -5.80
CA ASP A 284 25.66 23.31 -7.25
C ASP A 284 25.16 22.00 -7.90
N VAL A 285 25.64 20.86 -7.38
CA VAL A 285 25.18 19.53 -7.86
C VAL A 285 23.70 19.33 -7.57
N ALA A 286 23.24 19.72 -6.40
CA ALA A 286 21.84 19.61 -6.01
C ALA A 286 20.95 20.56 -6.84
N ALA A 287 21.38 21.79 -7.05
CA ALA A 287 20.67 22.77 -7.87
C ALA A 287 20.56 22.29 -9.33
N GLU A 288 21.64 21.80 -9.90
CA GLU A 288 21.64 21.23 -11.26
C GLU A 288 20.71 20.00 -11.35
N ALA A 289 20.76 19.11 -10.37
CA ALA A 289 19.88 17.94 -10.32
C ALA A 289 18.40 18.34 -10.29
N ILE A 290 18.03 19.35 -9.47
CA ILE A 290 16.66 19.88 -9.42
C ILE A 290 16.27 20.53 -10.75
N ALA A 291 17.16 21.32 -11.35
CA ALA A 291 16.90 21.94 -12.65
C ALA A 291 16.63 20.90 -13.75
N ARG A 292 17.46 19.86 -13.84
CA ARG A 292 17.27 18.74 -14.76
C ARG A 292 15.94 18.01 -14.51
N LEU A 293 15.63 17.70 -13.26
CA LEU A 293 14.36 17.06 -12.92
C LEU A 293 13.17 17.94 -13.31
N LYS A 294 13.22 19.25 -13.05
CA LYS A 294 12.17 20.19 -13.47
C LYS A 294 12.00 20.22 -14.99
N GLN A 295 13.09 20.20 -15.73
CA GLN A 295 13.07 20.19 -17.20
C GLN A 295 12.43 18.89 -17.73
N TYR A 296 12.97 17.74 -17.34
CA TYR A 296 12.57 16.44 -17.90
C TYR A 296 11.22 15.92 -17.38
N THR A 297 10.64 16.54 -16.34
CA THR A 297 9.29 16.23 -15.84
C THR A 297 8.25 17.28 -16.21
N SER A 298 8.60 18.29 -17.02
CA SER A 298 7.70 19.42 -17.34
C SER A 298 6.38 18.97 -18.00
N GLU A 299 6.46 18.11 -18.99
CA GLU A 299 5.27 17.56 -19.67
C GLU A 299 4.40 16.73 -18.73
N ALA A 300 5.01 15.83 -17.97
CA ALA A 300 4.26 15.00 -17.01
C ALA A 300 3.56 15.86 -15.94
N ARG A 301 4.20 16.95 -15.50
CA ARG A 301 3.59 17.90 -14.56
C ARG A 301 2.45 18.70 -15.20
N ALA A 302 2.57 19.07 -16.47
CA ALA A 302 1.49 19.72 -17.20
C ALA A 302 0.25 18.81 -17.32
N VAL A 303 0.46 17.53 -17.63
CA VAL A 303 -0.60 16.52 -17.66
C VAL A 303 -1.23 16.34 -16.26
N ALA A 304 -0.42 16.27 -15.21
CA ALA A 304 -0.92 16.16 -13.84
C ALA A 304 -1.77 17.38 -13.44
N ALA A 305 -1.30 18.58 -13.74
CA ALA A 305 -2.06 19.82 -13.50
C ALA A 305 -3.37 19.88 -14.28
N TRP A 306 -3.37 19.34 -15.51
CA TRP A 306 -4.60 19.23 -16.29
C TRP A 306 -5.61 18.29 -15.61
N TYR A 307 -5.16 17.12 -15.10
CA TYR A 307 -6.04 16.20 -14.37
C TYR A 307 -6.57 16.77 -13.04
N GLU A 308 -5.82 17.64 -12.36
CA GLU A 308 -6.34 18.35 -11.19
C GLU A 308 -7.53 19.25 -11.53
N GLN A 309 -7.55 19.83 -12.72
CA GLN A 309 -8.64 20.68 -13.21
C GLN A 309 -9.78 19.88 -13.86
N HIS A 310 -9.48 18.69 -14.41
CA HIS A 310 -10.41 17.85 -15.16
C HIS A 310 -10.43 16.40 -14.63
N PRO A 311 -10.83 16.18 -13.35
CA PRO A 311 -10.68 14.88 -12.69
C PRO A 311 -11.53 13.75 -13.27
N SER A 312 -12.56 14.08 -14.04
CA SER A 312 -13.46 13.10 -14.69
C SER A 312 -13.18 12.90 -16.18
N GLU A 313 -12.18 13.57 -16.74
CA GLU A 313 -11.85 13.49 -18.15
C GLU A 313 -10.52 12.75 -18.39
N VAL A 314 -10.37 12.22 -19.60
CA VAL A 314 -9.09 11.61 -20.03
C VAL A 314 -8.29 12.64 -20.81
N TYR A 315 -7.03 12.84 -20.46
CA TYR A 315 -6.10 13.68 -21.20
C TYR A 315 -5.76 12.99 -22.53
N LEU A 316 -6.14 13.60 -23.63
CA LEU A 316 -5.84 13.13 -24.98
C LEU A 316 -4.99 14.17 -25.71
N VAL A 317 -3.98 13.75 -26.44
CA VAL A 317 -3.06 14.61 -27.17
C VAL A 317 -3.21 14.43 -28.69
N GLY A 318 -3.03 15.52 -29.45
CA GLY A 318 -3.00 15.50 -30.89
C GLY A 318 -4.28 14.89 -31.49
N GLU A 319 -4.11 14.02 -32.49
CA GLU A 319 -5.21 13.34 -33.20
C GLU A 319 -6.10 12.48 -32.28
N CYS A 320 -5.57 12.01 -31.16
CA CYS A 320 -6.38 11.26 -30.18
C CYS A 320 -7.53 12.10 -29.58
N ASN A 321 -7.41 13.42 -29.58
CA ASN A 321 -8.44 14.31 -29.05
C ASN A 321 -9.70 14.29 -29.92
N GLU A 322 -9.58 14.03 -31.22
CA GLU A 322 -10.69 13.89 -32.17
C GLU A 322 -11.49 12.61 -31.93
N LEU A 323 -10.90 11.64 -31.25
CA LEU A 323 -11.54 10.37 -30.90
C LEU A 323 -12.44 10.45 -29.66
N ARG A 324 -12.48 11.60 -28.99
CA ARG A 324 -13.29 11.81 -27.78
C ARG A 324 -14.79 11.67 -28.11
N GLY A 325 -15.47 10.83 -27.35
CA GLY A 325 -16.90 10.58 -27.55
C GLY A 325 -17.23 9.63 -28.71
N GLN A 326 -16.24 9.09 -29.40
CA GLN A 326 -16.40 8.12 -30.48
C GLN A 326 -16.26 6.67 -29.98
N ASN A 327 -16.77 5.73 -30.78
CA ASN A 327 -16.51 4.31 -30.55
C ASN A 327 -15.11 3.99 -31.05
N LEU A 328 -14.30 3.41 -30.19
CA LEU A 328 -12.89 3.14 -30.46
C LEU A 328 -12.65 1.69 -30.85
N ASN A 329 -11.82 1.45 -31.85
CA ASN A 329 -11.30 0.14 -32.18
C ASN A 329 -10.06 -0.18 -31.33
N VAL A 330 -9.59 -1.43 -31.38
CA VAL A 330 -8.45 -1.90 -30.56
C VAL A 330 -7.15 -1.14 -30.86
N LYS A 331 -6.95 -0.75 -32.11
CA LYS A 331 -5.75 -0.02 -32.56
C LYS A 331 -5.72 1.42 -31.99
N GLU A 332 -6.88 2.10 -32.04
CA GLU A 332 -7.05 3.43 -31.46
C GLU A 332 -6.84 3.40 -29.95
N ILE A 333 -7.37 2.39 -29.26
CA ILE A 333 -7.14 2.17 -27.83
C ILE A 333 -5.66 1.93 -27.55
N ALA A 334 -4.98 1.10 -28.36
CA ALA A 334 -3.53 0.88 -28.22
C ALA A 334 -2.77 2.20 -28.34
N THR A 335 -3.11 3.04 -29.30
CA THR A 335 -2.50 4.36 -29.50
C THR A 335 -2.74 5.30 -28.32
N ILE A 336 -3.98 5.40 -27.84
CA ILE A 336 -4.35 6.27 -26.70
C ILE A 336 -3.61 5.86 -25.43
N ILE A 337 -3.49 4.55 -25.16
CA ILE A 337 -2.86 4.02 -23.94
C ILE A 337 -1.33 3.94 -24.09
N GLY A 338 -0.81 4.06 -25.31
CA GLY A 338 0.62 3.96 -25.59
C GLY A 338 1.14 2.52 -25.67
N PHE A 339 0.31 1.56 -26.06
CA PHE A 339 0.73 0.20 -26.33
C PHE A 339 1.33 0.08 -27.74
N ASN A 340 2.47 -0.57 -27.85
CA ASN A 340 3.10 -0.85 -29.15
C ASN A 340 2.38 -1.96 -29.96
N GLU A 341 1.58 -2.80 -29.28
CA GLU A 341 0.94 -3.96 -29.86
C GLU A 341 -0.55 -4.02 -29.51
N GLU A 342 -1.39 -4.32 -30.47
CA GLU A 342 -2.84 -4.50 -30.26
C GLU A 342 -3.16 -5.63 -29.27
N GLN A 343 -2.30 -6.66 -29.17
CA GLN A 343 -2.51 -7.75 -28.22
C GLN A 343 -2.48 -7.27 -26.77
N SER A 344 -1.62 -6.31 -26.46
CA SER A 344 -1.56 -5.67 -25.14
C SER A 344 -2.83 -4.87 -24.86
N ALA A 345 -3.36 -4.14 -25.85
CA ALA A 345 -4.62 -3.44 -25.73
C ALA A 345 -5.81 -4.42 -25.52
N ARG A 346 -5.89 -5.54 -26.26
CA ARG A 346 -6.91 -6.58 -26.06
C ARG A 346 -6.87 -7.16 -24.65
N HIS A 347 -5.67 -7.43 -24.13
CA HIS A 347 -5.50 -7.91 -22.77
C HIS A 347 -5.96 -6.87 -21.73
N TRP A 348 -5.59 -5.59 -21.93
CA TRP A 348 -6.01 -4.48 -21.07
C TRP A 348 -7.53 -4.29 -21.07
N ILE A 349 -8.18 -4.33 -22.24
CA ILE A 349 -9.64 -4.28 -22.40
C ILE A 349 -10.31 -5.39 -21.58
N LYS A 350 -9.81 -6.63 -21.69
CA LYS A 350 -10.32 -7.78 -20.94
C LYS A 350 -10.16 -7.61 -19.43
N LEU A 351 -8.99 -7.14 -18.98
CA LEU A 351 -8.72 -6.90 -17.55
C LEU A 351 -9.64 -5.83 -16.94
N ASN A 352 -9.95 -4.81 -17.71
CA ASN A 352 -10.84 -3.71 -17.29
C ASN A 352 -12.32 -3.99 -17.55
N LYS A 353 -12.67 -5.20 -17.99
CA LYS A 353 -14.06 -5.63 -18.23
C LYS A 353 -14.82 -4.70 -19.19
N LEU A 354 -14.13 -4.10 -20.14
CA LEU A 354 -14.76 -3.25 -21.14
C LEU A 354 -15.43 -4.15 -22.18
N THR A 355 -16.71 -3.87 -22.45
CA THR A 355 -17.50 -4.64 -23.42
C THR A 355 -17.45 -3.93 -24.76
N PRO A 356 -16.97 -4.58 -25.84
CA PRO A 356 -17.04 -3.98 -27.17
C PRO A 356 -18.49 -3.85 -27.62
N VAL A 357 -18.83 -2.70 -28.17
CA VAL A 357 -20.12 -2.48 -28.87
C VAL A 357 -19.87 -2.81 -30.36
N GLY A 358 -20.16 -4.03 -30.76
CA GLY A 358 -19.75 -4.55 -32.07
C GLY A 358 -18.23 -4.75 -32.13
N SER A 359 -17.56 -4.23 -33.14
CA SER A 359 -16.08 -4.20 -33.25
C SER A 359 -15.42 -3.01 -32.54
N PHE A 360 -16.21 -2.16 -31.85
CA PHE A 360 -15.76 -0.89 -31.25
C PHE A 360 -16.06 -0.87 -29.76
N LEU A 361 -15.27 -0.11 -28.99
CA LEU A 361 -15.49 0.22 -27.58
C LEU A 361 -16.00 1.66 -27.48
N SER A 362 -17.00 1.89 -26.63
CA SER A 362 -17.45 3.26 -26.33
C SER A 362 -16.40 4.00 -25.50
N SER A 363 -16.01 5.18 -25.95
CA SER A 363 -15.12 6.10 -25.24
C SER A 363 -15.95 6.93 -24.23
N ARG A 364 -16.33 6.36 -23.09
CA ARG A 364 -16.88 7.11 -21.96
C ARG A 364 -15.81 7.49 -20.97
#